data_6348f3997bf24f3a3b5bde4fc7307846
#
_entry.id   6348f3997bf24f3a3b5bde4fc7307846
#
_cell.length_a   1.000
_cell.length_b   1.000
_cell.length_c   1.000
_cell.angle_alpha   90.00
_cell.angle_beta   90.00
_cell.angle_gamma   90.00
#
_symmetry.space_group_name_H-M   'P 1'
#
loop_
_entity.id
_entity.type
_entity.pdbx_description
1 polymer ?
#
loop_
_entity_poly.entity_id
_entity_poly.type
_entity_poly.pdbx_seq_one_letter_code
_entity_poly.pdbx_strand_id
1 'polypeptide(L)'
;MRGAQVRARHGFTLVEVMTVVLIVAFGLLPIVSLLSSASRQEALDESVVLAQAMALRLTEQAREELLRVGFEKIERTGGPVAVPLAPGKFTWELVADPVDPEAFLWRVLVKVRWELPTDRQPEASHAYALETLVSRPEAAFTGTYPYRRGSGP
;
A
#
# COMPACT_ATOMS: atom_id res chain seq x y z
N MET A 1 -34.06 22.56 71.38
CA MET A 1 -32.60 22.59 71.13
C MET A 1 -32.30 21.61 70.02
N ARG A 2 -31.99 22.13 68.80
CA ARG A 2 -31.62 21.26 67.66
C ARG A 2 -30.08 21.19 67.60
N GLY A 3 -29.54 20.01 67.89
CA GLY A 3 -28.10 19.75 67.77
C GLY A 3 -27.67 19.76 66.32
N ALA A 4 -26.80 20.70 65.95
CA ALA A 4 -26.17 20.73 64.63
C ALA A 4 -25.17 19.57 64.52
N GLN A 5 -25.47 18.58 63.68
CA GLN A 5 -24.53 17.52 63.31
C GLN A 5 -23.43 18.14 62.44
N VAL A 6 -22.23 18.31 62.98
CA VAL A 6 -21.05 18.68 62.26
C VAL A 6 -20.63 17.47 61.40
N ARG A 7 -20.89 17.49 60.10
CA ARG A 7 -20.38 16.55 59.16
C ARG A 7 -18.85 16.66 59.10
N ALA A 8 -18.18 15.67 59.59
CA ALA A 8 -16.72 15.53 59.43
C ALA A 8 -16.41 15.51 57.91
N ARG A 9 -15.72 16.49 57.40
CA ARG A 9 -15.18 16.52 56.05
C ARG A 9 -13.94 15.64 56.07
N HIS A 10 -14.04 14.42 55.52
CA HIS A 10 -12.85 13.58 55.30
C HIS A 10 -12.05 14.22 54.15
N GLY A 11 -10.88 14.71 54.45
CA GLY A 11 -9.90 15.15 53.45
C GLY A 11 -9.19 13.90 52.86
N PHE A 12 -8.86 13.94 51.59
CA PHE A 12 -8.05 12.91 50.98
C PHE A 12 -6.66 12.82 51.61
N THR A 13 -6.21 11.62 51.84
CA THR A 13 -4.84 11.38 52.34
C THR A 13 -3.85 11.51 51.18
N LEU A 14 -2.63 11.95 51.45
CA LEU A 14 -1.55 12.02 50.44
C LEU A 14 -1.33 10.68 49.75
N VAL A 15 -1.43 9.57 50.48
CA VAL A 15 -1.28 8.20 49.97
C VAL A 15 -2.38 7.88 48.96
N GLU A 16 -3.61 8.27 49.23
CA GLU A 16 -4.75 8.06 48.35
C GLU A 16 -4.59 8.79 46.99
N VAL A 17 -4.14 10.05 47.04
CA VAL A 17 -3.86 10.85 45.86
C VAL A 17 -2.70 10.23 45.06
N MET A 18 -1.62 9.80 45.70
CA MET A 18 -0.50 9.13 45.03
C MET A 18 -0.91 7.80 44.41
N THR A 19 -1.75 7.02 45.08
CA THR A 19 -2.29 5.76 44.53
C THR A 19 -3.15 5.98 43.31
N VAL A 20 -4.04 6.99 43.32
CA VAL A 20 -4.87 7.32 42.18
C VAL A 20 -4.01 7.78 40.99
N VAL A 21 -3.03 8.65 41.21
CA VAL A 21 -2.11 9.10 40.14
C VAL A 21 -1.34 7.93 39.54
N LEU A 22 -0.89 6.99 40.37
CA LEU A 22 -0.17 5.81 39.92
C LEU A 22 -1.06 4.88 39.09
N ILE A 23 -2.30 4.62 39.52
CA ILE A 23 -3.27 3.81 38.76
C ILE A 23 -3.61 4.49 37.42
N VAL A 24 -3.83 5.80 37.40
CA VAL A 24 -4.11 6.55 36.20
C VAL A 24 -2.90 6.52 35.24
N ALA A 25 -1.69 6.72 35.74
CA ALA A 25 -0.48 6.68 34.91
C ALA A 25 -0.27 5.30 34.27
N PHE A 26 -0.36 4.22 35.06
CA PHE A 26 -0.24 2.86 34.52
C PHE A 26 -1.39 2.43 33.61
N GLY A 27 -2.60 2.96 33.80
CA GLY A 27 -3.76 2.70 32.95
C GLY A 27 -3.72 3.46 31.64
N LEU A 28 -3.23 4.71 31.62
CA LEU A 28 -3.20 5.54 30.42
C LEU A 28 -2.08 5.17 29.44
N LEU A 29 -0.90 4.77 29.91
CA LEU A 29 0.23 4.44 29.06
C LEU A 29 -0.09 3.32 28.03
N PRO A 30 -0.71 2.19 28.39
CA PRO A 30 -1.12 1.18 27.42
C PRO A 30 -2.14 1.70 26.41
N ILE A 31 -3.11 2.53 26.84
CA ILE A 31 -4.14 3.08 25.95
C ILE A 31 -3.50 3.99 24.90
N VAL A 32 -2.59 4.86 25.28
CA VAL A 32 -1.87 5.74 24.35
C VAL A 32 -1.03 4.93 23.37
N SER A 33 -0.36 3.88 23.83
CA SER A 33 0.44 3.02 22.97
C SER A 33 -0.42 2.23 21.97
N LEU A 34 -1.58 1.73 22.38
CA LEU A 34 -2.55 1.07 21.51
C LEU A 34 -3.13 2.03 20.47
N LEU A 35 -3.49 3.24 20.87
CA LEU A 35 -4.01 4.24 19.94
C LEU A 35 -2.96 4.62 18.91
N SER A 36 -1.71 4.81 19.33
CA SER A 36 -0.59 5.10 18.41
C SER A 36 -0.33 3.97 17.43
N SER A 37 -0.41 2.70 17.87
CA SER A 37 -0.25 1.55 16.99
C SER A 37 -1.42 1.40 16.02
N ALA A 38 -2.66 1.64 16.46
CA ALA A 38 -3.85 1.61 15.61
C ALA A 38 -3.79 2.66 14.51
N SER A 39 -3.43 3.90 14.85
CA SER A 39 -3.29 4.97 13.85
C SER A 39 -2.20 4.68 12.82
N ARG A 40 -1.10 4.02 13.24
CA ARG A 40 -0.05 3.61 12.30
C ARG A 40 -0.53 2.51 11.36
N GLN A 41 -1.28 1.53 11.88
CA GLN A 41 -1.85 0.46 11.07
C GLN A 41 -2.83 1.01 10.04
N GLU A 42 -3.71 1.93 10.42
CA GLU A 42 -4.64 2.59 9.52
C GLU A 42 -3.93 3.33 8.38
N ALA A 43 -2.86 4.08 8.69
CA ALA A 43 -2.06 4.76 7.68
C ALA A 43 -1.34 3.78 6.72
N LEU A 44 -0.91 2.62 7.21
CA LEU A 44 -0.34 1.56 6.37
C LEU A 44 -1.40 0.98 5.43
N ASP A 45 -2.57 0.63 5.95
CA ASP A 45 -3.65 0.03 5.17
C ASP A 45 -4.13 0.98 4.06
N GLU A 46 -4.29 2.27 4.36
CA GLU A 46 -4.61 3.29 3.36
C GLU A 46 -3.54 3.40 2.28
N SER A 47 -2.26 3.39 2.67
CA SER A 47 -1.14 3.45 1.73
C SER A 47 -1.06 2.23 0.82
N VAL A 48 -1.38 1.04 1.31
CA VAL A 48 -1.46 -0.19 0.50
C VAL A 48 -2.57 -0.08 -0.54
N VAL A 49 -3.76 0.38 -0.17
CA VAL A 49 -4.88 0.57 -1.10
C VAL A 49 -4.51 1.56 -2.21
N LEU A 50 -3.85 2.66 -1.86
CA LEU A 50 -3.37 3.64 -2.83
C LEU A 50 -2.30 3.05 -3.76
N ALA A 51 -1.34 2.30 -3.24
CA ALA A 51 -0.33 1.63 -4.04
C ALA A 51 -0.93 0.64 -5.04
N GLN A 52 -1.96 -0.12 -4.62
CA GLN A 52 -2.71 -1.02 -5.49
C GLN A 52 -3.44 -0.25 -6.61
N ALA A 53 -4.12 0.83 -6.27
CA ALA A 53 -4.82 1.66 -7.25
C ALA A 53 -3.85 2.29 -8.27
N MET A 54 -2.69 2.75 -7.82
CA MET A 54 -1.62 3.26 -8.69
C MET A 54 -1.08 2.17 -9.61
N ALA A 55 -0.79 0.98 -9.07
CA ALA A 55 -0.28 -0.15 -9.84
C ALA A 55 -1.26 -0.57 -10.94
N LEU A 56 -2.55 -0.68 -10.63
CA LEU A 56 -3.59 -0.99 -11.60
C LEU A 56 -3.67 0.07 -12.71
N ARG A 57 -3.66 1.35 -12.35
CA ARG A 57 -3.70 2.45 -13.32
C ARG A 57 -2.49 2.43 -14.24
N LEU A 58 -1.29 2.22 -13.71
CA LEU A 58 -0.06 2.13 -14.49
C LEU A 58 -0.07 0.91 -15.42
N THR A 59 -0.63 -0.20 -14.97
CA THR A 59 -0.80 -1.41 -15.79
C THR A 59 -1.74 -1.16 -16.96
N GLU A 60 -2.87 -0.48 -16.76
CA GLU A 60 -3.79 -0.13 -17.85
C GLU A 60 -3.14 0.87 -18.83
N GLN A 61 -2.40 1.84 -18.35
CA GLN A 61 -1.64 2.75 -19.21
C GLN A 61 -0.59 2.01 -20.06
N ALA A 62 0.13 1.07 -19.44
CA ALA A 62 1.09 0.23 -20.15
C ALA A 62 0.40 -0.64 -21.22
N ARG A 63 -0.76 -1.20 -20.88
CA ARG A 63 -1.56 -1.99 -21.82
C ARG A 63 -2.00 -1.19 -23.04
N GLU A 64 -2.54 0.01 -22.83
CA GLU A 64 -2.94 0.89 -23.92
C GLU A 64 -1.75 1.27 -24.81
N GLU A 65 -0.60 1.52 -24.20
CA GLU A 65 0.62 1.87 -24.92
C GLU A 65 1.17 0.69 -25.73
N LEU A 66 1.25 -0.49 -25.15
CA LEU A 66 1.68 -1.72 -25.82
C LEU A 66 0.80 -2.07 -27.01
N LEU A 67 -0.50 -1.84 -26.91
CA LEU A 67 -1.44 -2.03 -28.02
C LEU A 67 -1.25 -1.02 -29.14
N ARG A 68 -0.70 0.18 -28.85
CA ARG A 68 -0.47 1.27 -29.83
C ARG A 68 0.90 1.21 -30.50
N VAL A 69 1.95 0.99 -29.73
CA VAL A 69 3.36 1.18 -30.16
C VAL A 69 3.98 -0.11 -30.70
N GLY A 70 3.45 -1.27 -30.31
CA GLY A 70 4.03 -2.55 -30.76
C GLY A 70 5.02 -3.16 -29.78
N PHE A 71 6.00 -3.97 -30.29
CA PHE A 71 6.83 -4.89 -29.51
C PHE A 71 8.08 -4.30 -28.88
N GLU A 72 8.08 -3.05 -28.49
CA GLU A 72 9.25 -2.49 -27.80
C GLU A 72 9.18 -2.75 -26.28
N LYS A 73 10.35 -2.99 -25.70
CA LYS A 73 10.51 -3.02 -24.26
C LYS A 73 10.19 -1.63 -23.72
N ILE A 74 9.28 -1.57 -22.75
CA ILE A 74 8.96 -0.32 -22.06
C ILE A 74 9.56 -0.40 -20.66
N GLU A 75 10.36 0.61 -20.33
CA GLU A 75 10.92 0.77 -19.00
C GLU A 75 10.74 2.23 -18.58
N ARG A 76 9.98 2.44 -17.52
CA ARG A 76 9.68 3.77 -17.00
C ARG A 76 9.74 3.79 -15.49
N THR A 77 10.23 4.89 -14.97
CA THR A 77 10.25 5.19 -13.55
C THR A 77 9.63 6.55 -13.32
N GLY A 78 8.97 6.72 -12.20
CA GLY A 78 8.39 8.01 -11.83
C GLY A 78 8.32 8.21 -10.32
N GLY A 79 8.28 9.47 -9.92
CA GLY A 79 8.18 9.87 -8.53
C GLY A 79 9.23 10.88 -8.13
N PRO A 80 9.19 11.40 -6.89
CA PRO A 80 8.14 11.13 -5.91
C PRO A 80 6.83 11.84 -6.26
N VAL A 81 5.73 11.10 -6.26
CA VAL A 81 4.39 11.65 -6.44
C VAL A 81 3.77 11.83 -5.06
N ALA A 82 3.43 13.09 -4.72
CA ALA A 82 2.60 13.37 -3.57
C ALA A 82 1.14 13.11 -3.95
N VAL A 83 0.53 12.14 -3.32
CA VAL A 83 -0.91 11.91 -3.48
C VAL A 83 -1.64 12.77 -2.44
N PRO A 84 -2.59 13.63 -2.84
CA PRO A 84 -3.38 14.39 -1.89
C PRO A 84 -4.02 13.47 -0.86
N LEU A 85 -3.91 13.81 0.42
CA LEU A 85 -4.42 13.04 1.57
C LEU A 85 -3.64 11.76 1.91
N ALA A 86 -2.66 11.33 1.11
CA ALA A 86 -1.85 10.17 1.45
C ALA A 86 -0.68 10.55 2.36
N PRO A 87 -0.41 9.77 3.43
CA PRO A 87 0.62 10.10 4.41
C PRO A 87 2.07 9.88 3.92
N GLY A 88 2.30 9.58 2.63
CA GLY A 88 3.64 9.22 2.14
C GLY A 88 3.99 9.75 0.75
N LYS A 89 5.26 9.58 0.40
CA LYS A 89 5.76 9.81 -0.96
C LYS A 89 5.82 8.49 -1.70
N PHE A 90 5.20 8.44 -2.88
CA PHE A 90 5.15 7.25 -3.71
C PHE A 90 6.13 7.37 -4.87
N THR A 91 6.89 6.31 -5.11
CA THR A 91 7.72 6.12 -6.30
C THR A 91 7.26 4.87 -7.03
N TRP A 92 7.37 4.84 -8.33
CA TRP A 92 6.96 3.68 -9.10
C TRP A 92 7.96 3.34 -10.21
N GLU A 93 7.98 2.08 -10.56
CA GLU A 93 8.76 1.48 -11.63
C GLU A 93 7.83 0.59 -12.45
N LEU A 94 7.85 0.76 -13.76
CA LEU A 94 7.08 -0.03 -14.70
C LEU A 94 8.05 -0.64 -15.71
N VAL A 95 8.00 -1.95 -15.86
CA VAL A 95 8.78 -2.70 -16.84
C VAL A 95 7.82 -3.58 -17.63
N ALA A 96 7.82 -3.45 -18.95
CA ALA A 96 7.10 -4.34 -19.85
C ALA A 96 8.11 -5.02 -20.78
N ASP A 97 8.25 -6.33 -20.61
CA ASP A 97 9.14 -7.15 -21.41
C ASP A 97 8.33 -8.08 -22.35
N PRO A 98 8.71 -8.20 -23.63
CA PRO A 98 8.12 -9.18 -24.52
C PRO A 98 8.48 -10.60 -24.05
N VAL A 99 7.46 -11.43 -23.85
CA VAL A 99 7.64 -12.84 -23.46
C VAL A 99 7.62 -13.72 -24.71
N ASP A 100 6.65 -13.50 -25.56
CA ASP A 100 6.51 -14.19 -26.83
C ASP A 100 6.08 -13.18 -27.91
N PRO A 101 7.03 -12.78 -28.78
CA PRO A 101 6.75 -11.84 -29.85
C PRO A 101 5.77 -12.40 -30.89
N GLU A 102 5.76 -13.71 -31.12
CA GLU A 102 4.86 -14.33 -32.10
C GLU A 102 3.42 -14.40 -31.59
N ALA A 103 3.26 -14.62 -30.27
CA ALA A 103 1.96 -14.64 -29.61
C ALA A 103 1.48 -13.26 -29.15
N PHE A 104 2.25 -12.19 -29.42
CA PHE A 104 1.92 -10.84 -28.96
C PHE A 104 1.68 -10.80 -27.45
N LEU A 105 2.58 -11.41 -26.69
CA LEU A 105 2.49 -11.55 -25.23
C LEU A 105 3.59 -10.76 -24.53
N TRP A 106 3.20 -9.90 -23.60
CA TRP A 106 4.11 -9.14 -22.74
C TRP A 106 3.89 -9.46 -21.27
N ARG A 107 4.96 -9.41 -20.53
CA ARG A 107 4.93 -9.41 -19.07
C ARG A 107 5.09 -7.96 -18.61
N VAL A 108 4.09 -7.44 -17.92
CA VAL A 108 4.09 -6.11 -17.33
C VAL A 108 4.29 -6.25 -15.83
N LEU A 109 5.36 -5.67 -15.32
CA LEU A 109 5.70 -5.61 -13.91
C LEU A 109 5.64 -4.15 -13.45
N VAL A 110 4.79 -3.87 -12.48
CA VAL A 110 4.69 -2.57 -11.83
C VAL A 110 5.07 -2.72 -10.37
N LYS A 111 6.05 -1.94 -9.93
CA LYS A 111 6.45 -1.84 -8.53
C LYS A 111 6.14 -0.43 -8.03
N VAL A 112 5.40 -0.34 -6.94
CA VAL A 112 5.13 0.91 -6.24
C VAL A 112 5.80 0.84 -4.87
N ARG A 113 6.62 1.81 -4.55
CA ARG A 113 7.30 1.95 -3.25
C ARG A 113 6.82 3.22 -2.58
N TRP A 114 6.69 3.18 -1.26
CA TRP A 114 6.34 4.39 -0.48
C TRP A 114 7.04 4.40 0.87
N GLU A 115 7.19 5.60 1.41
CA GLU A 115 7.77 5.86 2.72
C GLU A 115 6.73 6.60 3.56
N LEU A 116 6.50 6.15 4.77
CA LEU A 116 5.64 6.84 5.71
C LEU A 116 6.43 7.85 6.54
N PRO A 117 5.87 9.04 6.85
CA PRO A 117 6.54 10.03 7.70
C PRO A 117 6.84 9.51 9.12
N THR A 118 6.13 8.45 9.54
CA THR A 118 6.28 7.82 10.85
C THR A 118 7.36 6.75 10.90
N ASP A 119 7.97 6.40 9.76
CA ASP A 119 9.03 5.41 9.73
C ASP A 119 10.28 6.00 10.38
N ARG A 120 10.73 5.38 11.47
CA ARG A 120 11.93 5.81 12.21
C ARG A 120 13.22 5.45 11.48
N GLN A 121 13.15 4.53 10.53
CA GLN A 121 14.27 4.10 9.72
C GLN A 121 13.99 4.49 8.26
N PRO A 122 14.86 5.30 7.63
CA PRO A 122 14.67 5.71 6.23
C PRO A 122 14.78 4.52 5.26
N GLU A 123 15.22 3.36 5.73
CA GLU A 123 15.33 2.13 4.94
C GLU A 123 14.05 1.27 4.95
N ALA A 124 13.07 1.59 5.79
CA ALA A 124 11.80 0.89 5.83
C ALA A 124 10.88 1.36 4.68
N SER A 125 11.30 1.11 3.44
CA SER A 125 10.44 1.35 2.29
C SER A 125 9.44 0.21 2.16
N HIS A 126 8.16 0.55 2.16
CA HIS A 126 7.09 -0.39 1.83
C HIS A 126 7.03 -0.54 0.31
N ALA A 127 6.67 -1.71 -0.16
CA ALA A 127 6.56 -1.97 -1.59
C ALA A 127 5.34 -2.84 -1.91
N TYR A 128 4.71 -2.53 -3.03
CA TYR A 128 3.69 -3.36 -3.65
C TYR A 128 4.14 -3.67 -5.09
N ALA A 129 4.03 -4.91 -5.52
CA ALA A 129 4.36 -5.32 -6.87
C ALA A 129 3.15 -6.02 -7.51
N LEU A 130 2.83 -5.63 -8.74
CA LEU A 130 1.81 -6.25 -9.56
C LEU A 130 2.48 -6.76 -10.85
N GLU A 131 2.32 -8.05 -11.12
CA GLU A 131 2.76 -8.67 -12.35
C GLU A 131 1.55 -9.19 -13.12
N THR A 132 1.48 -8.89 -14.41
CA THR A 132 0.40 -9.34 -15.29
C THR A 132 0.91 -9.64 -16.67
N LEU A 133 0.19 -10.48 -17.39
CA LEU A 133 0.41 -10.77 -18.80
C LEU A 133 -0.59 -9.99 -19.64
N VAL A 134 -0.08 -9.30 -20.65
CA VAL A 134 -0.89 -8.54 -21.62
C VAL A 134 -0.73 -9.19 -22.98
N SER A 135 -1.85 -9.54 -23.61
CA SER A 135 -1.88 -10.07 -24.97
C SER A 135 -2.71 -9.19 -25.89
N ARG A 136 -2.38 -9.18 -27.17
CA ARG A 136 -3.17 -8.48 -28.18
C ARG A 136 -4.34 -9.38 -28.60
N PRO A 137 -5.59 -9.00 -28.38
CA PRO A 137 -6.74 -9.85 -28.66
C PRO A 137 -6.90 -10.20 -30.16
N GLU A 138 -6.42 -9.33 -31.04
CA GLU A 138 -6.51 -9.53 -32.49
C GLU A 138 -5.58 -10.64 -33.01
N ALA A 139 -4.48 -10.92 -32.33
CA ALA A 139 -3.56 -12.00 -32.71
C ALA A 139 -4.19 -13.38 -32.49
N ALA A 140 -5.14 -13.50 -31.57
CA ALA A 140 -5.87 -14.74 -31.30
C ALA A 140 -6.94 -15.04 -32.39
N PHE A 141 -7.35 -14.06 -33.18
CA PHE A 141 -8.43 -14.20 -34.18
C PHE A 141 -7.99 -14.24 -35.64
N THR A 142 -6.80 -13.76 -35.98
CA THR A 142 -6.25 -13.94 -37.32
C THR A 142 -5.65 -15.35 -37.46
N GLY A 143 -6.52 -16.34 -37.24
CA GLY A 143 -6.23 -17.77 -37.28
C GLY A 143 -5.66 -18.28 -38.60
N THR A 144 -4.50 -17.80 -38.95
CA THR A 144 -3.61 -18.51 -39.84
C THR A 144 -2.51 -19.13 -38.98
N TYR A 145 -2.87 -20.07 -38.10
CA TYR A 145 -1.90 -21.07 -37.71
C TYR A 145 -1.48 -21.77 -39.01
N PRO A 146 -0.25 -21.66 -39.46
CA PRO A 146 0.25 -22.58 -40.46
C PRO A 146 0.29 -23.96 -39.78
N TYR A 147 -0.81 -24.67 -39.89
CA TYR A 147 -0.83 -26.06 -39.59
C TYR A 147 0.21 -26.71 -40.53
N ARG A 148 1.42 -26.86 -40.01
CA ARG A 148 2.48 -27.57 -40.67
C ARG A 148 2.00 -29.01 -40.75
N ARG A 149 1.33 -29.35 -41.88
CA ARG A 149 1.07 -30.74 -42.25
C ARG A 149 2.42 -31.43 -42.19
N GLY A 150 2.63 -32.21 -41.13
CA GLY A 150 3.72 -33.14 -41.09
C GLY A 150 3.67 -33.98 -42.35
N SER A 151 4.66 -33.82 -43.22
CA SER A 151 4.99 -34.74 -44.25
C SER A 151 5.47 -36.03 -43.53
N GLY A 152 4.53 -36.93 -43.26
CA GLY A 152 4.84 -38.30 -42.91
C GLY A 152 5.42 -39.00 -44.15
N PRO A 153 6.25 -40.03 -43.92
CA PRO A 153 6.96 -40.77 -44.95
C PRO A 153 6.06 -41.53 -45.89
#